data_74796ea10417b7e3a83e1b31c47347c8
#
_entry.id   74796ea10417b7e3a83e1b31c47347c8
#
_cell.length_a   1.000
_cell.length_b   1.000
_cell.length_c   1.000
_cell.angle_alpha   90.00
_cell.angle_beta   90.00
_cell.angle_gamma   90.00
#
_symmetry.space_group_name_H-M   'P 1'
#
loop_
_entity.id
_entity.type
_entity.pdbx_description
1 polymer ?
#
loop_
_entity_poly.entity_id
_entity_poly.type
_entity_poly.pdbx_seq_one_letter_code
_entity_poly.pdbx_strand_id
1 'polypeptide(L)'
;FMMALKYDPRRGNTLIGLTELDMEASDYASARDTLARYHQVANETAESLALGIKIEQGLGDINAMKRFGILLIAKFPASPQAQEYRANLH
;
A
#
# COMPACT_ATOMS: atom_id res chain seq x y z
N PHE A 1 18.45 -9.71 17.85
CA PHE A 1 18.48 -9.06 17.69
C PHE A 1 18.59 -8.18 16.61
N MET A 2 19.57 -7.62 16.28
CA MET A 2 19.86 -6.89 15.06
C MET A 2 19.15 -7.48 13.85
N MET A 3 19.02 -8.76 13.86
CA MET A 3 18.37 -9.45 12.75
C MET A 3 16.92 -9.00 12.54
N ALA A 4 16.25 -8.67 13.62
CA ALA A 4 14.85 -8.28 13.53
C ALA A 4 14.67 -6.95 12.81
N LEU A 5 15.72 -6.15 12.69
CA LEU A 5 15.65 -4.85 12.07
C LEU A 5 16.01 -4.87 10.59
N LYS A 6 16.46 -6.00 10.08
CA LYS A 6 16.85 -6.09 8.68
C LYS A 6 15.63 -6.31 7.79
N TYR A 7 15.69 -5.69 6.63
CA TYR A 7 14.67 -5.92 5.62
C TYR A 7 14.72 -7.38 5.16
N ASP A 8 13.56 -8.03 5.15
CA ASP A 8 13.40 -9.39 4.67
C ASP A 8 12.45 -9.38 3.46
N PRO A 9 12.97 -9.55 2.23
CA PRO A 9 12.11 -9.51 1.04
C PRO A 9 11.00 -10.56 1.07
N ARG A 10 11.27 -11.73 1.65
CA ARG A 10 10.25 -12.77 1.73
C ARG A 10 9.09 -12.34 2.62
N ARG A 11 9.41 -11.67 3.72
CA ARG A 11 8.39 -11.20 4.64
C ARG A 11 7.54 -10.11 3.99
N GLY A 12 8.19 -9.21 3.26
CA GLY A 12 7.47 -8.17 2.53
C GLY A 12 6.55 -8.77 1.48
N ASN A 13 7.04 -9.74 0.69
CA ASN A 13 6.23 -10.37 -0.32
C ASN A 13 5.04 -11.11 0.28
N THR A 14 5.25 -11.77 1.42
CA THR A 14 4.17 -12.46 2.13
C THR A 14 3.09 -11.48 2.57
N LEU A 15 3.50 -10.33 3.12
CA LEU A 15 2.55 -9.33 3.59
C LEU A 15 1.78 -8.71 2.44
N ILE A 16 2.42 -8.46 1.32
CA ILE A 16 1.71 -7.96 0.13
C ILE A 16 0.70 -8.99 -0.35
N GLY A 17 1.07 -10.25 -0.38
CA GLY A 17 0.14 -11.32 -0.77
C GLY A 17 -1.07 -11.42 0.15
N LEU A 18 -0.84 -11.31 1.46
CA LEU A 18 -1.93 -11.32 2.43
C LEU A 18 -2.83 -10.10 2.27
N THR A 19 -2.24 -8.94 2.00
CA THR A 19 -3.02 -7.73 1.76
C THR A 19 -3.94 -7.91 0.56
N GLU A 20 -3.41 -8.50 -0.52
CA GLU A 20 -4.20 -8.73 -1.72
C GLU A 20 -5.33 -9.72 -1.47
N LEU A 21 -5.07 -10.77 -0.71
CA LEU A 21 -6.10 -11.74 -0.34
C LEU A 21 -7.20 -11.08 0.49
N ASP A 22 -6.82 -10.24 1.44
CA ASP A 22 -7.80 -9.52 2.25
C ASP A 22 -8.66 -8.62 1.37
N MET A 23 -8.07 -7.97 0.38
CA MET A 23 -8.81 -7.12 -0.54
C MET A 23 -9.78 -7.92 -1.41
N GLU A 24 -9.38 -9.11 -1.86
CA GLU A 24 -10.27 -9.97 -2.63
C GLU A 24 -11.47 -10.40 -1.80
N ALA A 25 -11.28 -10.57 -0.50
CA ALA A 25 -12.36 -10.91 0.41
C ALA A 25 -13.17 -9.68 0.83
N SER A 26 -12.82 -8.51 0.35
CA SER A 26 -13.40 -7.22 0.73
C SER A 26 -13.21 -6.90 2.22
N ASP A 27 -12.17 -7.50 2.81
CA ASP A 27 -11.83 -7.26 4.21
C ASP A 27 -10.79 -6.13 4.27
N TYR A 28 -11.26 -4.92 4.00
CA TYR A 28 -10.36 -3.77 3.88
C TYR A 28 -9.74 -3.38 5.21
N ALA A 29 -10.41 -3.64 6.32
CA ALA A 29 -9.83 -3.35 7.63
C ALA A 29 -8.61 -4.21 7.90
N SER A 30 -8.69 -5.51 7.60
CA SER A 30 -7.53 -6.40 7.72
C SER A 30 -6.45 -6.04 6.72
N ALA A 31 -6.85 -5.69 5.50
CA ALA A 31 -5.88 -5.29 4.47
C ALA A 31 -5.10 -4.05 4.90
N ARG A 32 -5.78 -3.08 5.52
CA ARG A 32 -5.11 -1.89 6.04
C ARG A 32 -4.06 -2.27 7.09
N ASP A 33 -4.42 -3.14 8.01
CA ASP A 33 -3.53 -3.57 9.09
C ASP A 33 -2.32 -4.31 8.52
N THR A 34 -2.56 -5.23 7.59
CA THR A 34 -1.49 -6.00 6.96
C THR A 34 -0.53 -5.10 6.18
N LEU A 35 -1.07 -4.14 5.44
CA LEU A 35 -0.23 -3.21 4.70
C LEU A 35 0.59 -2.32 5.63
N ALA A 36 0.02 -1.92 6.77
CA ALA A 36 0.77 -1.16 7.76
C ALA A 36 1.96 -1.97 8.27
N ARG A 37 1.78 -3.26 8.47
CA ARG A 37 2.89 -4.15 8.86
C ARG A 37 3.95 -4.23 7.77
N TYR A 38 3.51 -4.28 6.51
CA TYR A 38 4.45 -4.26 5.39
C TYR A 38 5.34 -3.02 5.46
N HIS A 39 4.75 -1.87 5.71
CA HIS A 39 5.52 -0.62 5.75
C HIS A 39 6.44 -0.52 6.96
N GLN A 40 6.27 -1.38 7.96
CA GLN A 40 7.20 -1.46 9.09
C GLN A 40 8.43 -2.28 8.77
N VAL A 41 8.34 -3.23 7.84
CA VAL A 41 9.42 -4.16 7.54
C VAL A 41 10.02 -3.98 6.17
N ALA A 42 9.44 -3.13 5.33
CA ALA A 42 9.88 -2.91 3.96
C ALA A 42 9.64 -1.46 3.57
N ASN A 43 10.39 -1.03 2.56
CA ASN A 43 10.22 0.32 2.04
C ASN A 43 8.94 0.42 1.23
N GLU A 44 8.37 1.61 1.19
CA GLU A 44 7.23 1.88 0.33
C GLU A 44 7.60 1.66 -1.13
N THR A 45 6.67 1.11 -1.88
CA THR A 45 6.80 0.96 -3.33
C THR A 45 5.58 1.55 -4.00
N ALA A 46 5.66 1.77 -5.32
CA ALA A 46 4.51 2.25 -6.06
C ALA A 46 3.33 1.30 -5.89
N GLU A 47 3.60 0.00 -5.90
CA GLU A 47 2.56 -1.01 -5.71
C GLU A 47 1.94 -0.93 -4.32
N SER A 48 2.78 -0.81 -3.27
CA SER A 48 2.25 -0.78 -1.91
C SER A 48 1.41 0.47 -1.67
N LEU A 49 1.82 1.60 -2.21
CA LEU A 49 1.05 2.84 -2.08
C LEU A 49 -0.27 2.76 -2.86
N ALA A 50 -0.25 2.13 -4.05
CA ALA A 50 -1.47 1.93 -4.82
C ALA A 50 -2.44 1.01 -4.08
N LEU A 51 -1.94 -0.04 -3.43
CA LEU A 51 -2.78 -0.89 -2.60
C LEU A 51 -3.41 -0.09 -1.46
N GLY A 52 -2.63 0.80 -0.83
CA GLY A 52 -3.15 1.66 0.21
C GLY A 52 -4.30 2.53 -0.27
N ILE A 53 -4.18 3.09 -1.47
CA ILE A 53 -5.25 3.89 -2.06
C ILE A 53 -6.53 3.07 -2.19
N LYS A 54 -6.43 1.86 -2.73
CA LYS A 54 -7.59 0.99 -2.93
C LYS A 54 -8.22 0.58 -1.61
N ILE A 55 -7.40 0.29 -0.61
CA ILE A 55 -7.89 -0.09 0.71
C ILE A 55 -8.67 1.04 1.34
N GLU A 56 -8.09 2.25 1.34
CA GLU A 56 -8.76 3.39 1.97
C GLU A 56 -10.01 3.79 1.19
N GLN A 57 -9.99 3.61 -0.12
CA GLN A 57 -11.19 3.83 -0.93
C GLN A 57 -12.30 2.87 -0.50
N GLY A 58 -11.96 1.60 -0.30
CA GLY A 58 -12.93 0.61 0.17
C GLY A 58 -13.46 0.90 1.56
N LEU A 59 -12.63 1.51 2.41
CA LEU A 59 -13.05 1.90 3.76
C LEU A 59 -13.76 3.24 3.80
N GLY A 60 -13.72 3.99 2.71
CA GLY A 60 -14.34 5.31 2.67
C GLY A 60 -13.52 6.41 3.34
N ASP A 61 -12.25 6.15 3.62
CA ASP A 61 -11.37 7.13 4.25
C ASP A 61 -10.68 7.97 3.18
N ILE A 62 -11.35 9.03 2.77
CA ILE A 62 -10.88 9.89 1.68
C ILE A 62 -9.57 10.58 2.05
N ASN A 63 -9.41 10.99 3.29
CA ASN A 63 -8.18 11.67 3.72
C ASN A 63 -6.98 10.75 3.64
N ALA A 64 -7.12 9.51 4.09
CA ALA A 64 -6.03 8.53 4.02
C ALA A 64 -5.73 8.17 2.57
N MET A 65 -6.77 8.03 1.73
CA MET A 65 -6.61 7.76 0.32
C MET A 65 -5.77 8.85 -0.36
N LYS A 66 -6.08 10.11 -0.06
CA LYS A 66 -5.34 11.23 -0.64
C LYS A 66 -3.89 11.26 -0.18
N ARG A 67 -3.63 10.91 1.09
CA ARG A 67 -2.26 10.87 1.59
C ARG A 67 -1.42 9.84 0.84
N PHE A 68 -1.98 8.65 0.61
CA PHE A 68 -1.28 7.64 -0.19
C PHE A 68 -1.05 8.12 -1.61
N GLY A 69 -2.05 8.78 -2.21
CA GLY A 69 -1.92 9.31 -3.56
C GLY A 69 -0.83 10.36 -3.68
N ILE A 70 -0.76 11.27 -2.70
CA ILE A 70 0.29 12.31 -2.69
C ILE A 70 1.66 11.66 -2.56
N LEU A 71 1.81 10.67 -1.67
CA LEU A 71 3.07 9.97 -1.52
C LEU A 71 3.46 9.24 -2.81
N LEU A 72 2.50 8.61 -3.46
CA LEU A 72 2.75 7.88 -4.69
C LEU A 72 3.29 8.81 -5.77
N ILE A 73 2.65 9.96 -5.96
CA ILE A 73 3.09 10.93 -6.97
C ILE A 73 4.44 11.53 -6.57
N ALA A 74 4.64 11.81 -5.29
CA ALA A 74 5.87 12.45 -4.82
C ALA A 74 7.08 11.52 -4.94
N LYS A 75 6.91 10.23 -4.63
CA LYS A 75 8.01 9.29 -4.58
C LYS A 75 8.19 8.51 -5.88
N PHE A 76 7.11 8.25 -6.60
CA PHE A 76 7.13 7.41 -7.79
C PHE A 76 6.33 8.05 -8.92
N PRO A 77 6.71 9.28 -9.34
CA PRO A 77 5.88 10.04 -10.31
C PRO A 77 5.81 9.38 -11.68
N ALA A 78 6.81 8.61 -12.05
CA ALA A 78 6.84 7.97 -13.37
C ALA A 78 6.24 6.57 -13.37
N SER A 79 5.78 6.08 -12.21
CA SER A 79 5.24 4.72 -12.13
C SER A 79 3.87 4.65 -12.82
N PRO A 80 3.52 3.46 -13.36
CA PRO A 80 2.17 3.27 -13.91
C PRO A 80 1.08 3.53 -12.88
N GLN A 81 1.35 3.18 -11.61
CA GLN A 81 0.39 3.38 -10.53
C GLN A 81 0.12 4.88 -10.30
N ALA A 82 1.16 5.70 -10.33
CA ALA A 82 0.99 7.15 -10.18
C ALA A 82 0.23 7.74 -11.34
N GLN A 83 0.50 7.28 -12.55
CA GLN A 83 -0.20 7.76 -13.73
C GLN A 83 -1.67 7.37 -13.68
N GLU A 84 -1.96 6.16 -13.24
CA GLU A 84 -3.34 5.71 -13.08
C GLU A 84 -4.08 6.55 -12.04
N TYR A 85 -3.43 6.82 -10.92
CA TYR A 85 -4.04 7.63 -9.88
C TYR A 85 -4.38 9.02 -10.39
N ARG A 86 -3.45 9.64 -11.13
CA ARG A 86 -3.68 10.97 -11.71
C ARG A 86 -4.84 10.95 -12.70
N ALA A 87 -4.93 9.90 -13.50
CA ALA A 87 -6.01 9.77 -14.48
C ALA A 87 -7.36 9.67 -13.80
N ASN A 88 -7.41 9.14 -12.58
CA ASN A 88 -8.66 8.93 -11.85
C ASN A 88 -9.02 10.09 -10.94
N LEU A 89 -8.25 11.19 -10.97
CA LEU A 89 -8.53 12.35 -10.13
C LEU A 89 -9.65 13.24 -10.65
N HIS A 90 -10.15 12.98 -11.81
CA HIS A 90 -11.19 13.82 -12.44
C HIS A 90 -12.57 13.61 -11.86
#